data_2aad1d557bb349394b8314ed31ed93b0
#
_entry.id   2aad1d557bb349394b8314ed31ed93b0
#
_cell.length_a   1.000
_cell.length_b   1.000
_cell.length_c   1.000
_cell.angle_alpha   90.00
_cell.angle_beta   90.00
_cell.angle_gamma   90.00
#
_symmetry.space_group_name_H-M   'P 1'
#
loop_
_entity.id
_entity.type
_entity.pdbx_description
1 polymer ?
#
loop_
_entity_poly.entity_id
_entity_poly.type
_entity_poly.pdbx_seq_one_letter_code
_entity_poly.pdbx_strand_id
1 'polypeptide(L)'
;VIVAENLTKEFRIAERRPGLLGSLATLFTREYRTVRAVDGVSFEIPAGSKTAYIGANGAGKSTTIKMLTGIMTPTSGRCLVAGIEPYRKRRENARSIGVVFGQRSQLWWDLSVPDSFRILRRVYDIPEPVYRRNLALYRELLDIDALGTTPVRQLSLGQRMRAEIAASLLHDPAVVFWDEPTIGLDMVLKSAVRDLVNRAHRELGTTVVLTSHDIADIAAICDSALVVDQGRVVHQGSIQDLLRTAEDRSVVFDHRGGPAPREALVLIERGLPGVRAGFEDGGRIRVDYPAGRFASRQVLAFLLDHFDLVDCYAPEPDLEEVLRQIYGRAPAPSPVGVDGGPS
;
A
#
# COMPACT_ATOMS: atom_id res chain seq x y z
N VAL A 1 16.61 -8.11 2.18
CA VAL A 1 16.44 -7.91 0.74
C VAL A 1 15.32 -8.79 0.21
N ILE A 2 14.41 -8.21 -0.58
CA ILE A 2 13.41 -8.94 -1.35
C ILE A 2 13.76 -8.72 -2.82
N VAL A 3 13.91 -9.81 -3.56
CA VAL A 3 14.21 -9.76 -4.99
C VAL A 3 13.13 -10.55 -5.72
N ALA A 4 12.54 -9.95 -6.75
CA ALA A 4 11.65 -10.61 -7.69
C ALA A 4 12.22 -10.48 -9.11
N GLU A 5 12.25 -11.58 -9.85
CA GLU A 5 12.78 -11.62 -11.20
C GLU A 5 11.76 -12.29 -12.14
N ASN A 6 11.20 -11.49 -13.04
CA ASN A 6 10.21 -11.92 -14.03
C ASN A 6 9.06 -12.73 -13.41
N LEU A 7 8.65 -12.34 -12.18
CA LEU A 7 7.67 -13.06 -11.40
C LEU A 7 6.31 -12.98 -12.06
N THR A 8 5.72 -14.15 -12.38
CA THR A 8 4.45 -14.24 -13.10
C THR A 8 3.49 -15.17 -12.37
N LYS A 9 2.23 -14.79 -12.35
CA LYS A 9 1.15 -15.66 -11.87
C LYS A 9 -0.05 -15.64 -12.77
N GLU A 10 -0.37 -16.81 -13.30
CA GLU A 10 -1.54 -17.05 -14.13
C GLU A 10 -2.56 -17.92 -13.36
N PHE A 11 -3.83 -17.59 -13.54
CA PHE A 11 -4.95 -18.38 -13.06
C PHE A 11 -5.79 -18.86 -14.25
N ARG A 12 -6.14 -20.13 -14.26
CA ARG A 12 -7.08 -20.70 -15.22
C ARG A 12 -8.47 -20.68 -14.60
N ILE A 13 -9.36 -19.89 -15.17
CA ILE A 13 -10.73 -19.73 -14.73
C ILE A 13 -11.63 -20.43 -15.72
N ALA A 14 -12.44 -21.41 -15.27
CA ALA A 14 -13.38 -22.07 -16.15
C ALA A 14 -14.47 -21.07 -16.57
N GLU A 15 -14.70 -20.93 -17.87
CA GLU A 15 -15.80 -20.14 -18.41
C GLU A 15 -17.11 -20.90 -18.22
N ARG A 16 -18.01 -20.32 -17.42
CA ARG A 16 -19.36 -20.85 -17.27
C ARG A 16 -20.27 -20.22 -18.30
N ARG A 17 -20.85 -21.02 -19.19
CA ARG A 17 -21.90 -20.54 -20.08
C ARG A 17 -23.20 -20.31 -19.27
N PRO A 18 -23.86 -19.17 -19.41
CA PRO A 18 -25.10 -18.90 -18.69
C PRO A 18 -26.24 -19.83 -19.17
N GLY A 19 -27.07 -20.26 -18.23
CA GLY A 19 -28.25 -21.10 -18.49
C GLY A 19 -28.12 -22.58 -18.05
N LEU A 20 -29.26 -23.25 -17.81
CA LEU A 20 -29.31 -24.64 -17.33
C LEU A 20 -28.66 -25.63 -18.31
N LEU A 21 -28.83 -25.45 -19.62
CA LEU A 21 -28.18 -26.24 -20.67
C LEU A 21 -26.68 -25.93 -20.80
N GLY A 22 -26.28 -24.68 -20.52
CA GLY A 22 -24.88 -24.28 -20.47
C GLY A 22 -24.13 -24.93 -19.30
N SER A 23 -24.79 -25.11 -18.16
CA SER A 23 -24.19 -25.77 -16.98
C SER A 23 -23.93 -27.27 -17.22
N LEU A 24 -24.75 -27.95 -17.99
CA LEU A 24 -24.54 -29.35 -18.39
C LEU A 24 -23.44 -29.46 -19.46
N ALA A 25 -23.37 -28.52 -20.39
CA ALA A 25 -22.31 -28.46 -21.40
C ALA A 25 -20.90 -28.19 -20.77
N THR A 26 -20.85 -27.42 -19.67
CA THR A 26 -19.59 -27.14 -18.94
C THR A 26 -19.00 -28.39 -18.25
N LEU A 27 -19.78 -29.45 -18.05
CA LEU A 27 -19.26 -30.73 -17.55
C LEU A 27 -18.44 -31.49 -18.62
N PHE A 28 -18.65 -31.19 -19.90
CA PHE A 28 -18.02 -31.86 -21.02
C PHE A 28 -17.04 -30.96 -21.81
N THR A 29 -17.19 -29.63 -21.76
CA THR A 29 -16.29 -28.67 -22.41
C THR A 29 -15.53 -27.88 -21.37
N ARG A 30 -14.22 -28.15 -21.23
CA ARG A 30 -13.30 -27.42 -20.34
C ARG A 30 -12.71 -26.22 -21.09
N GLU A 31 -13.54 -25.21 -21.34
CA GLU A 31 -13.03 -23.91 -21.81
C GLU A 31 -12.47 -23.15 -20.61
N TYR A 32 -11.18 -22.78 -20.65
CA TYR A 32 -10.54 -22.02 -19.59
C TYR A 32 -10.08 -20.68 -20.15
N ARG A 33 -10.40 -19.62 -19.45
CA ARG A 33 -9.80 -18.32 -19.64
C ARG A 33 -8.58 -18.19 -18.72
N THR A 34 -7.41 -17.87 -19.29
CA THR A 34 -6.23 -17.55 -18.48
C THR A 34 -6.26 -16.09 -18.09
N VAL A 35 -6.19 -15.81 -16.78
CA VAL A 35 -6.06 -14.48 -16.23
C VAL A 35 -4.67 -14.33 -15.64
N ARG A 36 -3.90 -13.38 -16.18
CA ARG A 36 -2.54 -13.08 -15.72
C ARG A 36 -2.63 -12.01 -14.65
N ALA A 37 -2.58 -12.41 -13.38
CA ALA A 37 -2.72 -11.52 -12.23
C ALA A 37 -1.41 -10.79 -11.89
N VAL A 38 -0.26 -11.39 -12.23
CA VAL A 38 1.09 -10.79 -12.14
C VAL A 38 1.81 -11.16 -13.42
N ASP A 39 2.36 -10.17 -14.11
CA ASP A 39 2.89 -10.28 -15.47
C ASP A 39 4.35 -9.84 -15.55
N GLY A 40 5.27 -10.75 -15.23
CA GLY A 40 6.70 -10.55 -15.38
C GLY A 40 7.27 -9.45 -14.48
N VAL A 41 6.76 -9.26 -13.25
CA VAL A 41 7.27 -8.22 -12.36
C VAL A 41 8.69 -8.51 -11.91
N SER A 42 9.54 -7.48 -11.99
CA SER A 42 10.91 -7.51 -11.48
C SER A 42 11.13 -6.27 -10.61
N PHE A 43 11.60 -6.48 -9.37
CA PHE A 43 11.91 -5.43 -8.44
C PHE A 43 12.85 -5.91 -7.34
N GLU A 44 13.47 -4.96 -6.66
CA GLU A 44 14.29 -5.20 -5.48
C GLU A 44 13.88 -4.25 -4.35
N ILE A 45 13.62 -4.81 -3.15
CA ILE A 45 13.38 -4.04 -1.93
C ILE A 45 14.60 -4.23 -1.03
N PRO A 46 15.37 -3.17 -0.73
CA PRO A 46 16.55 -3.24 0.12
C PRO A 46 16.26 -3.73 1.54
N ALA A 47 17.24 -4.36 2.17
CA ALA A 47 17.14 -4.71 3.59
C ALA A 47 16.95 -3.45 4.45
N GLY A 48 16.10 -3.52 5.45
CA GLY A 48 15.82 -2.41 6.35
C GLY A 48 15.04 -1.25 5.71
N SER A 49 14.47 -1.38 4.51
CA SER A 49 13.60 -0.35 3.93
C SER A 49 12.15 -0.49 4.40
N LYS A 50 11.42 0.61 4.37
CA LYS A 50 9.97 0.66 4.59
C LYS A 50 9.33 1.04 3.26
N THR A 51 8.77 0.04 2.57
CA THR A 51 8.27 0.17 1.19
C THR A 51 6.77 0.00 1.14
N ALA A 52 6.08 0.99 0.59
CA ALA A 52 4.67 0.88 0.24
C ALA A 52 4.50 0.10 -1.07
N TYR A 53 3.70 -0.95 -1.06
CA TYR A 53 3.31 -1.69 -2.25
C TYR A 53 1.93 -1.23 -2.72
N ILE A 54 1.89 -0.32 -3.68
CA ILE A 54 0.72 0.45 -4.08
C ILE A 54 0.18 -0.06 -5.41
N GLY A 55 -1.13 -0.04 -5.59
CA GLY A 55 -1.76 -0.41 -6.86
C GLY A 55 -3.28 -0.39 -6.76
N ALA A 56 -3.96 -0.26 -7.88
CA ALA A 56 -5.42 -0.35 -7.95
C ALA A 56 -5.94 -1.72 -7.51
N ASN A 57 -7.24 -1.82 -7.25
CA ASN A 57 -7.87 -3.11 -6.99
C ASN A 57 -7.74 -4.01 -8.22
N GLY A 58 -7.27 -5.26 -8.01
CA GLY A 58 -6.99 -6.17 -9.11
C GLY A 58 -5.61 -6.02 -9.74
N ALA A 59 -4.77 -5.06 -9.35
CA ALA A 59 -3.41 -4.86 -9.88
C ALA A 59 -2.41 -5.99 -9.52
N GLY A 60 -2.82 -7.01 -8.77
CA GLY A 60 -1.97 -8.15 -8.43
C GLY A 60 -1.28 -8.07 -7.06
N LYS A 61 -1.51 -7.02 -6.26
CA LYS A 61 -0.86 -6.80 -4.96
C LYS A 61 -0.88 -8.02 -4.05
N SER A 62 -2.07 -8.46 -3.64
CA SER A 62 -2.21 -9.61 -2.72
C SER A 62 -1.69 -10.91 -3.34
N THR A 63 -1.72 -11.05 -4.67
CA THR A 63 -1.14 -12.21 -5.36
C THR A 63 0.37 -12.21 -5.23
N THR A 64 1.02 -11.06 -5.45
CA THR A 64 2.47 -10.91 -5.29
C THR A 64 2.88 -11.17 -3.84
N ILE A 65 2.20 -10.56 -2.85
CA ILE A 65 2.49 -10.81 -1.43
C ILE A 65 2.34 -12.29 -1.08
N LYS A 66 1.32 -12.99 -1.60
CA LYS A 66 1.17 -14.44 -1.38
C LYS A 66 2.30 -15.27 -2.00
N MET A 67 2.92 -14.82 -3.08
CA MET A 67 4.12 -15.46 -3.64
C MET A 67 5.35 -15.18 -2.78
N LEU A 68 5.56 -13.93 -2.35
CA LEU A 68 6.67 -13.54 -1.47
C LEU A 68 6.60 -14.19 -0.08
N THR A 69 5.40 -14.44 0.42
CA THR A 69 5.19 -15.14 1.71
C THR A 69 5.23 -16.67 1.58
N GLY A 70 5.35 -17.23 0.36
CA GLY A 70 5.41 -18.67 0.12
C GLY A 70 4.06 -19.39 0.18
N ILE A 71 2.95 -18.65 0.35
CA ILE A 71 1.59 -19.20 0.30
C ILE A 71 1.25 -19.68 -1.10
N MET A 72 1.75 -18.97 -2.12
CA MET A 72 1.49 -19.24 -3.52
C MET A 72 2.77 -19.47 -4.29
N THR A 73 2.77 -20.48 -5.17
CA THR A 73 3.87 -20.75 -6.10
C THR A 73 3.67 -19.91 -7.37
N PRO A 74 4.69 -19.20 -7.86
CA PRO A 74 4.62 -18.51 -9.15
C PRO A 74 4.39 -19.49 -10.30
N THR A 75 3.85 -19.01 -11.42
CA THR A 75 3.75 -19.77 -12.66
C THR A 75 5.09 -19.80 -13.38
N SER A 76 5.81 -18.67 -13.36
CA SER A 76 7.18 -18.53 -13.85
C SER A 76 7.92 -17.42 -13.12
N GLY A 77 9.22 -17.28 -13.37
CA GLY A 77 10.08 -16.36 -12.63
C GLY A 77 10.44 -16.87 -11.24
N ARG A 78 11.13 -16.06 -10.47
CA ARG A 78 11.55 -16.41 -9.10
C ARG A 78 11.48 -15.22 -8.16
N CYS A 79 11.41 -15.50 -6.86
CA CYS A 79 11.63 -14.48 -5.84
C CYS A 79 12.46 -15.02 -4.69
N LEU A 80 13.16 -14.10 -4.02
CA LEU A 80 13.91 -14.34 -2.80
C LEU A 80 13.42 -13.36 -1.73
N VAL A 81 13.25 -13.84 -0.52
CA VAL A 81 12.93 -13.04 0.66
C VAL A 81 13.95 -13.37 1.74
N ALA A 82 14.72 -12.37 2.18
CA ALA A 82 15.85 -12.59 3.08
C ALA A 82 16.81 -13.72 2.63
N GLY A 83 17.03 -13.83 1.30
CA GLY A 83 17.86 -14.87 0.68
C GLY A 83 17.19 -16.25 0.54
N ILE A 84 15.95 -16.40 0.98
CA ILE A 84 15.19 -17.66 0.94
C ILE A 84 14.22 -17.63 -0.24
N GLU A 85 14.11 -18.73 -1.00
CA GLU A 85 13.07 -18.93 -2.02
C GLU A 85 11.77 -19.42 -1.36
N PRO A 86 10.72 -18.56 -1.20
CA PRO A 86 9.64 -18.79 -0.25
C PRO A 86 8.82 -20.05 -0.49
N TYR A 87 8.52 -20.36 -1.75
CA TYR A 87 7.66 -21.51 -2.11
C TYR A 87 8.43 -22.84 -2.09
N ARG A 88 9.76 -22.84 -2.13
CA ARG A 88 10.59 -24.04 -1.98
C ARG A 88 10.93 -24.35 -0.54
N LYS A 89 11.19 -23.29 0.25
CA LYS A 89 11.62 -23.41 1.66
C LYS A 89 10.59 -22.78 2.61
N ARG A 90 9.33 -23.19 2.51
CA ARG A 90 8.20 -22.55 3.21
C ARG A 90 8.37 -22.42 4.71
N ARG A 91 8.88 -23.45 5.40
CA ARG A 91 9.08 -23.41 6.86
C ARG A 91 10.19 -22.44 7.27
N GLU A 92 11.28 -22.41 6.50
CA GLU A 92 12.41 -21.51 6.74
C GLU A 92 11.95 -20.05 6.48
N ASN A 93 11.27 -19.81 5.36
CA ASN A 93 10.70 -18.50 5.04
C ASN A 93 9.69 -18.04 6.11
N ALA A 94 8.76 -18.90 6.56
CA ALA A 94 7.77 -18.55 7.57
C ALA A 94 8.40 -18.14 8.91
N ARG A 95 9.59 -18.64 9.26
CA ARG A 95 10.32 -18.25 10.46
C ARG A 95 11.04 -16.90 10.35
N SER A 96 11.30 -16.44 9.12
CA SER A 96 12.02 -15.21 8.86
C SER A 96 11.08 -14.02 8.54
N ILE A 97 9.79 -14.28 8.35
CA ILE A 97 8.82 -13.24 7.98
C ILE A 97 7.71 -13.11 9.02
N GLY A 98 7.22 -11.89 9.21
CA GLY A 98 5.95 -11.59 9.86
C GLY A 98 4.90 -11.21 8.82
N VAL A 99 3.65 -11.63 9.00
CA VAL A 99 2.60 -11.34 8.02
C VAL A 99 1.33 -10.92 8.73
N VAL A 100 0.68 -9.87 8.23
CA VAL A 100 -0.70 -9.50 8.58
C VAL A 100 -1.51 -9.48 7.30
N PHE A 101 -2.57 -10.31 7.24
CA PHE A 101 -3.55 -10.26 6.17
C PHE A 101 -4.86 -9.71 6.71
N GLY A 102 -5.36 -8.61 6.15
CA GLY A 102 -6.53 -7.90 6.67
C GLY A 102 -7.79 -8.76 6.91
N GLN A 103 -7.93 -9.87 6.17
CA GLN A 103 -9.11 -10.74 6.26
C GLN A 103 -8.84 -12.10 6.95
N ARG A 104 -7.60 -12.40 7.32
CA ARG A 104 -7.22 -13.68 7.92
C ARG A 104 -6.46 -13.44 9.21
N SER A 105 -6.87 -14.15 10.28
CA SER A 105 -6.18 -14.11 11.56
C SER A 105 -5.14 -15.22 11.64
N GLN A 106 -3.97 -14.89 12.19
CA GLN A 106 -2.98 -15.87 12.62
C GLN A 106 -3.21 -16.29 14.08
N LEU A 107 -4.10 -15.58 14.79
CA LEU A 107 -4.47 -15.88 16.16
C LEU A 107 -5.57 -16.95 16.19
N TRP A 108 -5.59 -17.74 17.26
CA TRP A 108 -6.60 -18.77 17.45
C TRP A 108 -7.94 -18.16 17.87
N TRP A 109 -8.95 -18.41 17.10
CA TRP A 109 -10.27 -17.77 17.16
C TRP A 109 -10.96 -17.91 18.52
N ASP A 110 -10.83 -19.11 19.13
CA ASP A 110 -11.44 -19.43 20.42
C ASP A 110 -10.52 -19.22 21.64
N LEU A 111 -9.30 -18.78 21.41
CA LEU A 111 -8.33 -18.52 22.48
C LEU A 111 -8.19 -17.02 22.73
N SER A 112 -7.69 -16.66 23.91
CA SER A 112 -7.28 -15.30 24.23
C SER A 112 -6.01 -14.92 23.46
N VAL A 113 -5.73 -13.61 23.36
CA VAL A 113 -4.49 -13.11 22.75
C VAL A 113 -3.24 -13.62 23.51
N PRO A 114 -3.18 -13.57 24.85
CA PRO A 114 -2.05 -14.13 25.60
C PRO A 114 -1.84 -15.63 25.35
N ASP A 115 -2.92 -16.41 25.21
CA ASP A 115 -2.82 -17.85 24.92
C ASP A 115 -2.28 -18.08 23.50
N SER A 116 -2.80 -17.32 22.52
CA SER A 116 -2.31 -17.35 21.15
C SER A 116 -0.82 -16.99 21.07
N PHE A 117 -0.37 -15.97 21.81
CA PHE A 117 1.04 -15.59 21.84
C PHE A 117 1.93 -16.67 22.48
N ARG A 118 1.44 -17.37 23.51
CA ARG A 118 2.17 -18.53 24.11
C ARG A 118 2.34 -19.67 23.09
N ILE A 119 1.32 -19.93 22.28
CA ILE A 119 1.42 -20.92 21.21
C ILE A 119 2.39 -20.45 20.13
N LEU A 120 2.27 -19.21 19.64
CA LEU A 120 3.19 -18.63 18.64
C LEU A 120 4.64 -18.69 19.13
N ARG A 121 4.89 -18.38 20.41
CA ARG A 121 6.21 -18.55 20.99
C ARG A 121 6.79 -19.94 20.76
N ARG A 122 5.97 -21.00 20.95
CA ARG A 122 6.38 -22.39 20.73
C ARG A 122 6.55 -22.74 19.26
N VAL A 123 5.63 -22.23 18.40
CA VAL A 123 5.67 -22.48 16.95
C VAL A 123 6.93 -21.88 16.30
N TYR A 124 7.32 -20.68 16.75
CA TYR A 124 8.50 -19.97 16.22
C TYR A 124 9.77 -20.22 17.02
N ASP A 125 9.74 -21.05 18.06
CA ASP A 125 10.88 -21.32 18.97
C ASP A 125 11.47 -20.03 19.56
N ILE A 126 10.62 -19.07 19.97
CA ILE A 126 11.07 -17.76 20.45
C ILE A 126 11.72 -17.90 21.83
N PRO A 127 13.00 -17.44 21.99
CA PRO A 127 13.67 -17.43 23.30
C PRO A 127 12.90 -16.58 24.33
N GLU A 128 12.87 -17.03 25.60
CA GLU A 128 12.15 -16.32 26.67
C GLU A 128 12.53 -14.84 26.81
N PRO A 129 13.81 -14.45 26.75
CA PRO A 129 14.19 -13.04 26.86
C PRO A 129 13.61 -12.19 25.72
N VAL A 130 13.61 -12.70 24.47
CA VAL A 130 13.02 -12.04 23.29
C VAL A 130 11.52 -11.89 23.45
N TYR A 131 10.85 -12.98 23.83
CA TYR A 131 9.41 -12.98 24.06
C TYR A 131 8.98 -11.94 25.10
N ARG A 132 9.67 -11.89 26.26
CA ARG A 132 9.36 -10.93 27.33
C ARG A 132 9.61 -9.48 26.90
N ARG A 133 10.73 -9.23 26.21
CA ARG A 133 11.04 -7.90 25.67
C ARG A 133 9.94 -7.42 24.72
N ASN A 134 9.55 -8.26 23.77
CA ASN A 134 8.53 -7.92 22.78
C ASN A 134 7.15 -7.72 23.42
N LEU A 135 6.77 -8.57 24.37
CA LEU A 135 5.53 -8.37 25.11
C LEU A 135 5.50 -7.05 25.89
N ALA A 136 6.61 -6.67 26.54
CA ALA A 136 6.69 -5.40 27.24
C ALA A 136 6.46 -4.22 26.30
N LEU A 137 7.09 -4.26 25.12
CA LEU A 137 6.91 -3.26 24.08
C LEU A 137 5.46 -3.18 23.57
N TYR A 138 4.81 -4.33 23.33
CA TYR A 138 3.44 -4.35 22.83
C TYR A 138 2.41 -3.94 23.89
N ARG A 139 2.70 -4.13 25.18
CA ARG A 139 1.92 -3.58 26.29
C ARG A 139 1.98 -2.06 26.29
N GLU A 140 3.18 -1.51 26.13
CA GLU A 140 3.40 -0.04 26.10
C GLU A 140 2.74 0.63 24.89
N LEU A 141 2.98 0.09 23.69
CA LEU A 141 2.58 0.77 22.46
C LEU A 141 1.18 0.39 21.96
N LEU A 142 0.78 -0.86 22.15
CA LEU A 142 -0.47 -1.40 21.58
C LEU A 142 -1.53 -1.74 22.65
N ASP A 143 -1.24 -1.46 23.92
CA ASP A 143 -2.17 -1.74 25.03
C ASP A 143 -2.76 -3.16 24.97
N ILE A 144 -1.87 -4.16 24.73
CA ILE A 144 -2.28 -5.54 24.55
C ILE A 144 -2.91 -6.14 25.82
N ASP A 145 -2.53 -5.66 27.01
CA ASP A 145 -3.10 -6.11 28.28
C ASP A 145 -4.59 -5.78 28.41
N ALA A 146 -5.07 -4.69 27.81
CA ALA A 146 -6.49 -4.36 27.76
C ALA A 146 -7.36 -5.38 27.02
N LEU A 147 -6.76 -6.25 26.20
CA LEU A 147 -7.48 -7.33 25.51
C LEU A 147 -7.81 -8.49 26.46
N GLY A 148 -7.10 -8.59 27.58
CA GLY A 148 -7.36 -9.52 28.67
C GLY A 148 -7.46 -10.99 28.24
N THR A 149 -8.42 -11.69 28.83
CA THR A 149 -8.71 -13.10 28.53
C THR A 149 -9.82 -13.27 27.47
N THR A 150 -10.24 -12.18 26.82
CA THR A 150 -11.31 -12.20 25.79
C THR A 150 -10.86 -13.06 24.61
N PRO A 151 -11.69 -14.02 24.14
CA PRO A 151 -11.40 -14.78 22.95
C PRO A 151 -11.31 -13.89 21.71
N VAL A 152 -10.37 -14.20 20.79
CA VAL A 152 -10.10 -13.40 19.58
C VAL A 152 -11.37 -13.12 18.76
N ARG A 153 -12.30 -14.08 18.68
CA ARG A 153 -13.59 -13.92 17.99
C ARG A 153 -14.49 -12.79 18.53
N GLN A 154 -14.29 -12.40 19.78
CA GLN A 154 -15.10 -11.38 20.45
C GLN A 154 -14.43 -9.98 20.41
N LEU A 155 -13.20 -9.90 19.94
CA LEU A 155 -12.48 -8.64 19.80
C LEU A 155 -13.07 -7.80 18.66
N SER A 156 -13.11 -6.47 18.86
CA SER A 156 -13.39 -5.55 17.76
C SER A 156 -12.33 -5.66 16.66
N LEU A 157 -12.62 -5.14 15.47
CA LEU A 157 -11.66 -5.15 14.36
C LEU A 157 -10.33 -4.50 14.76
N GLY A 158 -10.37 -3.30 15.39
CA GLY A 158 -9.17 -2.59 15.84
C GLY A 158 -8.40 -3.36 16.93
N GLN A 159 -9.10 -3.94 17.91
CA GLN A 159 -8.49 -4.78 18.94
C GLN A 159 -7.80 -5.99 18.34
N ARG A 160 -8.46 -6.67 17.39
CA ARG A 160 -7.87 -7.81 16.68
C ARG A 160 -6.66 -7.37 15.86
N MET A 161 -6.73 -6.25 15.15
CA MET A 161 -5.61 -5.75 14.34
C MET A 161 -4.38 -5.44 15.19
N ARG A 162 -4.54 -4.82 16.36
CA ARG A 162 -3.45 -4.62 17.32
C ARG A 162 -2.74 -5.92 17.69
N ALA A 163 -3.54 -6.94 18.01
CA ALA A 163 -3.02 -8.26 18.36
C ALA A 163 -2.33 -8.96 17.17
N GLU A 164 -2.86 -8.82 15.95
CA GLU A 164 -2.26 -9.37 14.72
C GLU A 164 -0.90 -8.73 14.42
N ILE A 165 -0.80 -7.40 14.54
CA ILE A 165 0.45 -6.66 14.34
C ILE A 165 1.49 -7.12 15.37
N ALA A 166 1.12 -7.19 16.66
CA ALA A 166 2.01 -7.70 17.70
C ALA A 166 2.45 -9.14 17.43
N ALA A 167 1.53 -10.01 17.04
CA ALA A 167 1.83 -11.41 16.69
C ALA A 167 2.81 -11.53 15.53
N SER A 168 2.67 -10.66 14.50
CA SER A 168 3.54 -10.67 13.32
C SER A 168 5.00 -10.31 13.61
N LEU A 169 5.23 -9.56 14.68
CA LEU A 169 6.57 -9.12 15.12
C LEU A 169 7.13 -9.94 16.29
N LEU A 170 6.37 -10.88 16.84
CA LEU A 170 6.70 -11.55 18.10
C LEU A 170 8.03 -12.31 18.08
N HIS A 171 8.47 -12.77 16.91
CA HIS A 171 9.66 -13.59 16.69
C HIS A 171 10.83 -12.84 16.02
N ASP A 172 10.81 -11.48 16.05
CA ASP A 172 11.82 -10.61 15.43
C ASP A 172 12.07 -10.94 13.94
N PRO A 173 11.05 -10.89 13.09
CA PRO A 173 11.22 -11.24 11.68
C PRO A 173 12.15 -10.27 10.95
N ALA A 174 12.91 -10.80 9.98
CA ALA A 174 13.74 -9.98 9.09
C ALA A 174 12.91 -9.12 8.12
N VAL A 175 11.72 -9.61 7.77
CA VAL A 175 10.78 -8.94 6.85
C VAL A 175 9.36 -9.04 7.38
N VAL A 176 8.60 -7.96 7.31
CA VAL A 176 7.16 -7.99 7.56
C VAL A 176 6.38 -7.60 6.30
N PHE A 177 5.30 -8.34 6.05
CA PHE A 177 4.32 -8.05 5.00
C PHE A 177 2.99 -7.72 5.66
N TRP A 178 2.55 -6.48 5.56
CA TRP A 178 1.29 -6.03 6.13
C TRP A 178 0.32 -5.60 5.04
N ASP A 179 -0.76 -6.36 4.91
CA ASP A 179 -1.83 -6.10 3.95
C ASP A 179 -2.98 -5.41 4.68
N GLU A 180 -3.11 -4.07 4.50
CA GLU A 180 -4.10 -3.21 5.13
C GLU A 180 -4.09 -3.22 6.68
N PRO A 181 -2.94 -3.01 7.36
CA PRO A 181 -2.81 -3.20 8.81
C PRO A 181 -3.49 -2.13 9.64
N THR A 182 -3.82 -0.98 9.06
CA THR A 182 -4.38 0.18 9.75
C THR A 182 -5.90 0.27 9.62
N ILE A 183 -6.51 -0.67 8.91
CA ILE A 183 -7.96 -0.70 8.73
C ILE A 183 -8.69 -0.89 10.07
N GLY A 184 -9.65 0.00 10.35
CA GLY A 184 -10.43 -0.04 11.60
C GLY A 184 -9.68 0.44 12.85
N LEU A 185 -8.49 1.03 12.70
CA LEU A 185 -7.76 1.71 13.78
C LEU A 185 -8.13 3.20 13.82
N ASP A 186 -8.23 3.73 15.03
CA ASP A 186 -8.31 5.17 15.25
C ASP A 186 -6.95 5.87 15.11
N MET A 187 -6.94 7.19 15.12
CA MET A 187 -5.72 8.01 14.93
C MET A 187 -4.64 7.72 15.97
N VAL A 188 -5.00 7.44 17.21
CA VAL A 188 -4.05 7.16 18.30
C VAL A 188 -3.36 5.82 18.04
N LEU A 189 -4.14 4.79 17.68
CA LEU A 189 -3.62 3.46 17.35
C LEU A 189 -2.80 3.45 16.05
N LYS A 190 -3.19 4.23 15.04
CA LYS A 190 -2.38 4.42 13.84
C LYS A 190 -1.00 5.01 14.18
N SER A 191 -0.95 5.99 15.09
CA SER A 191 0.33 6.54 15.58
C SER A 191 1.16 5.48 16.33
N ALA A 192 0.54 4.69 17.21
CA ALA A 192 1.23 3.62 17.92
C ALA A 192 1.79 2.54 16.98
N VAL A 193 1.06 2.17 15.92
CA VAL A 193 1.56 1.26 14.88
C VAL A 193 2.77 1.86 14.16
N ARG A 194 2.73 3.15 13.83
CA ARG A 194 3.87 3.86 13.23
C ARG A 194 5.10 3.84 14.12
N ASP A 195 4.93 4.11 15.41
CA ASP A 195 6.02 4.09 16.39
C ASP A 195 6.61 2.69 16.53
N LEU A 196 5.76 1.65 16.53
CA LEU A 196 6.19 0.26 16.56
C LEU A 196 7.00 -0.11 15.30
N VAL A 197 6.54 0.28 14.12
CA VAL A 197 7.29 0.07 12.86
C VAL A 197 8.65 0.74 12.92
N ASN A 198 8.68 2.02 13.30
CA ASN A 198 9.91 2.78 13.38
C ASN A 198 10.88 2.20 14.40
N ARG A 199 10.38 1.63 15.50
CA ARG A 199 11.19 0.97 16.51
C ARG A 199 11.73 -0.36 16.01
N ALA A 200 10.90 -1.22 15.42
CA ALA A 200 11.33 -2.49 14.82
C ALA A 200 12.37 -2.27 13.72
N HIS A 201 12.17 -1.24 12.89
CA HIS A 201 13.13 -0.86 11.87
C HIS A 201 14.48 -0.39 12.47
N ARG A 202 14.47 0.52 13.46
CA ARG A 202 15.70 1.05 14.07
C ARG A 202 16.48 0.03 14.91
N GLU A 203 15.78 -0.79 15.70
CA GLU A 203 16.41 -1.71 16.65
C GLU A 203 16.79 -3.04 16.03
N LEU A 204 16.00 -3.53 15.05
CA LEU A 204 16.15 -4.87 14.48
C LEU A 204 16.53 -4.86 12.99
N GLY A 205 16.50 -3.70 12.34
CA GLY A 205 16.72 -3.60 10.89
C GLY A 205 15.61 -4.28 10.06
N THR A 206 14.41 -4.46 10.63
CA THR A 206 13.30 -5.13 9.97
C THR A 206 12.89 -4.39 8.70
N THR A 207 12.82 -5.13 7.61
CA THR A 207 12.28 -4.65 6.32
C THR A 207 10.76 -4.68 6.36
N VAL A 208 10.11 -3.60 5.97
CA VAL A 208 8.64 -3.47 6.00
C VAL A 208 8.08 -3.33 4.60
N VAL A 209 7.14 -4.17 4.25
CA VAL A 209 6.33 -4.06 3.03
C VAL A 209 4.88 -3.87 3.45
N LEU A 210 4.33 -2.72 3.11
CA LEU A 210 2.99 -2.29 3.51
C LEU A 210 2.10 -2.11 2.28
N THR A 211 0.90 -2.68 2.29
CA THR A 211 -0.17 -2.21 1.41
C THR A 211 -1.15 -1.38 2.22
N SER A 212 -1.64 -0.30 1.66
CA SER A 212 -2.75 0.48 2.22
C SER A 212 -3.51 1.20 1.11
N HIS A 213 -4.78 1.45 1.37
CA HIS A 213 -5.60 2.38 0.60
C HIS A 213 -5.58 3.79 1.20
N ASP A 214 -5.08 3.93 2.43
CA ASP A 214 -4.92 5.22 3.10
C ASP A 214 -3.53 5.79 2.79
N ILE A 215 -3.53 6.83 1.96
CA ILE A 215 -2.30 7.50 1.51
C ILE A 215 -1.55 8.16 2.67
N ALA A 216 -2.28 8.67 3.66
CA ALA A 216 -1.67 9.28 4.84
C ALA A 216 -0.89 8.24 5.66
N ASP A 217 -1.39 7.00 5.76
CA ASP A 217 -0.66 5.90 6.42
C ASP A 217 0.61 5.54 5.65
N ILE A 218 0.53 5.51 4.31
CA ILE A 218 1.69 5.25 3.44
C ILE A 218 2.78 6.30 3.65
N ALA A 219 2.41 7.58 3.51
CA ALA A 219 3.35 8.70 3.66
C ALA A 219 3.97 8.78 5.06
N ALA A 220 3.22 8.33 6.07
CA ALA A 220 3.67 8.37 7.46
C ALA A 220 4.58 7.20 7.88
N ILE A 221 4.47 6.05 7.22
CA ILE A 221 5.20 4.83 7.59
C ILE A 221 6.34 4.56 6.61
N CYS A 222 6.12 4.74 5.30
CA CYS A 222 7.04 4.29 4.27
C CYS A 222 7.93 5.42 3.74
N ASP A 223 9.15 5.08 3.35
CA ASP A 223 10.11 5.99 2.74
C ASP A 223 10.18 5.78 1.21
N SER A 224 9.77 4.59 0.74
CA SER A 224 9.78 4.21 -0.67
C SER A 224 8.45 3.62 -1.12
N ALA A 225 8.22 3.65 -2.42
CA ALA A 225 7.03 3.10 -3.05
C ALA A 225 7.39 2.19 -4.23
N LEU A 226 6.67 1.08 -4.31
CA LEU A 226 6.61 0.19 -5.45
C LEU A 226 5.17 0.21 -5.97
N VAL A 227 4.95 0.89 -7.10
CA VAL A 227 3.62 1.06 -7.69
C VAL A 227 3.42 0.03 -8.79
N VAL A 228 2.31 -0.69 -8.70
CA VAL A 228 1.93 -1.73 -9.68
C VAL A 228 0.58 -1.40 -10.30
N ASP A 229 0.48 -1.65 -11.59
CA ASP A 229 -0.76 -1.58 -12.34
C ASP A 229 -0.85 -2.75 -13.32
N GLN A 230 -2.03 -3.36 -13.42
CA GLN A 230 -2.32 -4.49 -14.32
C GLN A 230 -1.27 -5.59 -14.26
N GLY A 231 -0.77 -5.91 -13.06
CA GLY A 231 0.22 -6.95 -12.84
C GLY A 231 1.66 -6.57 -13.21
N ARG A 232 1.96 -5.31 -13.50
CA ARG A 232 3.30 -4.80 -13.86
C ARG A 232 3.76 -3.71 -12.93
N VAL A 233 5.07 -3.58 -12.74
CA VAL A 233 5.66 -2.46 -12.01
C VAL A 233 5.66 -1.23 -12.91
N VAL A 234 5.05 -0.13 -12.44
CA VAL A 234 4.99 1.15 -13.15
C VAL A 234 5.87 2.22 -12.52
N HIS A 235 6.20 2.07 -11.23
CA HIS A 235 7.16 2.94 -10.54
C HIS A 235 7.83 2.19 -9.39
N GLN A 236 9.11 2.46 -9.17
CA GLN A 236 9.88 2.05 -7.99
C GLN A 236 10.85 3.15 -7.62
N GLY A 237 10.78 3.62 -6.37
CA GLY A 237 11.65 4.70 -5.91
C GLY A 237 11.25 5.24 -4.56
N SER A 238 11.85 6.37 -4.14
CA SER A 238 11.43 7.07 -2.94
C SER A 238 10.03 7.69 -3.13
N ILE A 239 9.27 7.85 -2.04
CA ILE A 239 7.99 8.58 -2.07
C ILE A 239 8.23 10.03 -2.50
N GLN A 240 9.34 10.64 -2.09
CA GLN A 240 9.70 11.99 -2.51
C GLN A 240 9.94 12.10 -4.02
N ASP A 241 10.63 11.12 -4.64
CA ASP A 241 10.81 11.09 -6.08
C ASP A 241 9.48 10.89 -6.79
N LEU A 242 8.59 10.05 -6.25
CA LEU A 242 7.25 9.84 -6.76
C LEU A 242 6.45 11.16 -6.74
N LEU A 243 6.48 11.92 -5.65
CA LEU A 243 5.84 13.23 -5.55
C LEU A 243 6.42 14.27 -6.52
N ARG A 244 7.72 14.18 -6.83
CA ARG A 244 8.35 15.05 -7.84
C ARG A 244 7.88 14.78 -9.27
N THR A 245 7.31 13.61 -9.54
CA THR A 245 6.72 13.29 -10.85
C THR A 245 5.36 13.94 -11.08
N ALA A 246 4.79 14.63 -10.06
CA ALA A 246 3.56 15.38 -10.21
C ALA A 246 3.67 16.37 -11.36
N GLU A 247 2.76 16.26 -12.33
CA GLU A 247 2.69 17.18 -13.48
C GLU A 247 2.16 18.54 -13.08
N ASP A 248 1.24 18.56 -12.14
CA ASP A 248 0.64 19.78 -11.63
C ASP A 248 1.27 20.15 -10.28
N ARG A 249 1.44 21.45 -10.08
CA ARG A 249 1.81 22.06 -8.81
C ARG A 249 0.73 23.01 -8.37
N SER A 250 0.68 23.30 -7.08
CA SER A 250 -0.34 24.18 -6.51
C SER A 250 0.30 25.33 -5.73
N VAL A 251 -0.39 26.45 -5.72
CA VAL A 251 -0.16 27.56 -4.79
C VAL A 251 -1.50 27.87 -4.16
N VAL A 252 -1.52 27.97 -2.84
CA VAL A 252 -2.70 28.37 -2.06
C VAL A 252 -2.41 29.71 -1.41
N PHE A 253 -3.35 30.64 -1.52
CA PHE A 253 -3.17 31.97 -0.96
C PHE A 253 -4.46 32.57 -0.42
N ASP A 254 -4.29 33.51 0.49
CA ASP A 254 -5.33 34.40 1.00
C ASP A 254 -4.98 35.84 0.61
N HIS A 255 -5.98 36.70 0.36
CA HIS A 255 -5.80 38.09 -0.03
C HIS A 255 -6.76 39.04 0.68
N ARG A 256 -6.32 40.29 0.86
CA ARG A 256 -7.15 41.38 1.37
C ARG A 256 -7.60 42.27 0.23
N GLY A 257 -8.93 42.55 0.18
CA GLY A 257 -9.44 43.41 -0.88
C GLY A 257 -9.25 42.81 -2.29
N GLY A 258 -9.48 43.57 -3.34
CA GLY A 258 -9.34 43.12 -4.72
C GLY A 258 -10.65 42.59 -5.32
N PRO A 259 -10.59 41.82 -6.41
CA PRO A 259 -11.78 41.37 -7.13
C PRO A 259 -12.64 40.45 -6.26
N ALA A 260 -13.95 40.45 -6.55
CA ALA A 260 -14.85 39.51 -5.89
C ALA A 260 -14.37 38.06 -6.09
N PRO A 261 -14.64 37.14 -5.16
CA PRO A 261 -14.05 35.79 -5.19
C PRO A 261 -14.17 35.09 -6.55
N ARG A 262 -15.31 35.15 -7.22
CA ARG A 262 -15.49 34.55 -8.55
C ARG A 262 -14.70 35.27 -9.65
N GLU A 263 -14.57 36.60 -9.54
CA GLU A 263 -13.79 37.41 -10.49
C GLU A 263 -12.29 37.11 -10.33
N ALA A 264 -11.82 36.83 -9.10
CA ALA A 264 -10.46 36.43 -8.82
C ALA A 264 -10.09 35.16 -9.59
N LEU A 265 -10.94 34.11 -9.54
CA LEU A 265 -10.70 32.87 -10.30
C LEU A 265 -10.61 33.14 -11.82
N VAL A 266 -11.54 33.91 -12.35
CA VAL A 266 -11.54 34.26 -13.78
C VAL A 266 -10.29 35.06 -14.18
N LEU A 267 -9.85 35.98 -13.31
CA LEU A 267 -8.64 36.79 -13.57
C LEU A 267 -7.39 35.88 -13.64
N ILE A 268 -7.27 34.92 -12.73
CA ILE A 268 -6.16 33.96 -12.69
C ILE A 268 -6.15 33.09 -13.94
N GLU A 269 -7.28 32.49 -14.30
CA GLU A 269 -7.36 31.57 -15.44
C GLU A 269 -7.16 32.30 -16.79
N ARG A 270 -7.58 33.59 -16.91
CA ARG A 270 -7.30 34.40 -18.07
C ARG A 270 -5.85 34.86 -18.14
N GLY A 271 -5.26 35.25 -17.04
CA GLY A 271 -3.87 35.72 -16.96
C GLY A 271 -2.84 34.63 -17.12
N LEU A 272 -3.17 33.40 -16.70
CA LEU A 272 -2.33 32.19 -16.76
C LEU A 272 -3.07 31.09 -17.54
N PRO A 273 -3.11 31.11 -18.86
CA PRO A 273 -3.90 30.16 -19.66
C PRO A 273 -3.43 28.70 -19.46
N GLY A 274 -4.34 27.83 -18.99
CA GLY A 274 -4.07 26.42 -18.68
C GLY A 274 -3.83 26.14 -17.19
N VAL A 275 -3.98 27.16 -16.35
CA VAL A 275 -4.07 27.08 -14.89
C VAL A 275 -5.53 26.88 -14.50
N ARG A 276 -5.77 26.15 -13.43
CA ARG A 276 -7.10 25.99 -12.80
C ARG A 276 -7.09 26.71 -11.47
N ALA A 277 -8.10 27.53 -11.20
CA ALA A 277 -8.27 28.20 -9.94
C ALA A 277 -9.57 27.76 -9.26
N GLY A 278 -9.52 27.57 -7.95
CA GLY A 278 -10.67 27.12 -7.17
C GLY A 278 -10.58 27.62 -5.72
N PHE A 279 -11.66 27.42 -4.97
CA PHE A 279 -11.66 27.71 -3.54
C PHE A 279 -11.25 26.46 -2.74
N GLU A 280 -10.46 26.69 -1.71
CA GLU A 280 -10.13 25.72 -0.67
C GLU A 280 -10.89 26.06 0.62
N ASP A 281 -10.87 25.13 1.59
CA ASP A 281 -11.50 25.34 2.88
C ASP A 281 -11.00 26.62 3.57
N GLY A 282 -11.94 27.39 4.14
CA GLY A 282 -11.64 28.67 4.73
C GLY A 282 -11.65 29.86 3.75
N GLY A 283 -12.05 29.67 2.48
CA GLY A 283 -12.18 30.73 1.50
C GLY A 283 -10.88 31.14 0.80
N ARG A 284 -9.80 30.41 1.01
CA ARG A 284 -8.52 30.58 0.30
C ARG A 284 -8.67 30.21 -1.16
N ILE A 285 -7.83 30.78 -2.00
CA ILE A 285 -7.77 30.43 -3.43
C ILE A 285 -6.61 29.46 -3.67
N ARG A 286 -6.94 28.31 -4.27
CA ARG A 286 -5.97 27.33 -4.77
C ARG A 286 -5.81 27.51 -6.27
N VAL A 287 -4.57 27.54 -6.73
CA VAL A 287 -4.17 27.67 -8.12
C VAL A 287 -3.34 26.47 -8.51
N ASP A 288 -3.89 25.58 -9.34
CA ASP A 288 -3.21 24.41 -9.86
C ASP A 288 -2.66 24.70 -11.26
N TYR A 289 -1.38 24.43 -11.49
CA TYR A 289 -0.68 24.75 -12.72
C TYR A 289 0.27 23.65 -13.17
N PRO A 290 0.39 23.39 -14.50
CA PRO A 290 1.32 22.42 -15.05
C PRO A 290 2.76 22.87 -14.85
N ALA A 291 3.55 22.07 -14.09
CA ALA A 291 4.95 22.37 -13.78
C ALA A 291 5.87 22.43 -15.02
N GLY A 292 5.48 21.72 -16.09
CA GLY A 292 6.18 21.77 -17.38
C GLY A 292 5.92 23.05 -18.19
N ARG A 293 4.87 23.82 -17.85
CA ARG A 293 4.49 25.04 -18.56
C ARG A 293 4.79 26.31 -17.78
N PHE A 294 4.65 26.26 -16.46
CA PHE A 294 4.86 27.41 -15.57
C PHE A 294 5.88 27.10 -14.51
N ALA A 295 6.89 27.95 -14.36
CA ALA A 295 7.72 27.94 -13.15
C ALA A 295 6.91 28.56 -11.99
N SER A 296 7.06 28.04 -10.77
CA SER A 296 6.36 28.56 -9.58
C SER A 296 6.54 30.07 -9.40
N ARG A 297 7.73 30.59 -9.72
CA ARG A 297 8.04 32.03 -9.66
C ARG A 297 7.13 32.88 -10.59
N GLN A 298 6.73 32.34 -11.75
CA GLN A 298 5.89 33.07 -12.71
C GLN A 298 4.45 33.16 -12.17
N VAL A 299 3.95 32.07 -11.59
CA VAL A 299 2.63 32.04 -10.94
C VAL A 299 2.61 32.99 -9.74
N LEU A 300 3.62 32.91 -8.86
CA LEU A 300 3.73 33.79 -7.71
C LEU A 300 3.88 35.26 -8.10
N ALA A 301 4.67 35.59 -9.11
CA ALA A 301 4.79 36.96 -9.61
C ALA A 301 3.44 37.50 -10.10
N PHE A 302 2.70 36.71 -10.89
CA PHE A 302 1.36 37.09 -11.32
C PHE A 302 0.41 37.35 -10.15
N LEU A 303 0.43 36.48 -9.14
CA LEU A 303 -0.43 36.63 -7.97
C LEU A 303 -0.06 37.90 -7.16
N LEU A 304 1.22 38.17 -6.96
CA LEU A 304 1.71 39.37 -6.27
C LEU A 304 1.37 40.68 -7.00
N ASP A 305 1.34 40.64 -8.35
CA ASP A 305 1.01 41.83 -9.16
C ASP A 305 -0.49 42.14 -9.13
N HIS A 306 -1.36 41.15 -8.84
CA HIS A 306 -2.82 41.32 -9.00
C HIS A 306 -3.59 41.23 -7.68
N PHE A 307 -2.96 40.71 -6.61
CA PHE A 307 -3.59 40.49 -5.31
C PHE A 307 -2.74 41.00 -4.15
N ASP A 308 -3.37 41.62 -3.14
CA ASP A 308 -2.72 41.94 -1.88
C ASP A 308 -2.67 40.68 -1.00
N LEU A 309 -1.61 39.87 -1.17
CA LEU A 309 -1.48 38.59 -0.51
C LEU A 309 -1.28 38.76 1.00
N VAL A 310 -2.09 38.08 1.80
CA VAL A 310 -1.97 38.00 3.27
C VAL A 310 -1.15 36.81 3.68
N ASP A 311 -1.38 35.67 3.04
CA ASP A 311 -0.69 34.40 3.27
C ASP A 311 -0.57 33.65 1.93
N CYS A 312 0.52 32.94 1.75
CA CYS A 312 0.76 32.16 0.53
C CYS A 312 1.68 30.99 0.83
N TYR A 313 1.29 29.80 0.43
CA TYR A 313 2.12 28.61 0.51
C TYR A 313 1.93 27.71 -0.70
N ALA A 314 2.94 26.89 -0.99
CA ALA A 314 2.87 25.87 -1.99
C ALA A 314 2.72 24.51 -1.28
N PRO A 315 1.55 23.89 -1.29
CA PRO A 315 1.37 22.56 -0.74
C PRO A 315 2.23 21.55 -1.49
N GLU A 316 2.73 20.55 -0.78
CA GLU A 316 3.34 19.39 -1.44
C GLU A 316 2.28 18.69 -2.31
N PRO A 317 2.68 18.14 -3.47
CA PRO A 317 1.76 17.37 -4.30
C PRO A 317 1.11 16.25 -3.50
N ASP A 318 -0.19 16.05 -3.68
CA ASP A 318 -0.90 14.95 -3.06
C ASP A 318 -0.50 13.63 -3.72
N LEU A 319 0.00 12.69 -2.93
CA LEU A 319 0.38 11.36 -3.40
C LEU A 319 -0.78 10.64 -4.11
N GLU A 320 -2.03 10.87 -3.66
CA GLU A 320 -3.22 10.30 -4.30
C GLU A 320 -3.40 10.82 -5.73
N GLU A 321 -3.19 12.12 -5.92
CA GLU A 321 -3.30 12.75 -7.24
C GLU A 321 -2.19 12.25 -8.19
N VAL A 322 -0.96 12.12 -7.70
CA VAL A 322 0.17 11.56 -8.45
C VAL A 322 -0.12 10.11 -8.87
N LEU A 323 -0.62 9.29 -7.97
CA LEU A 323 -1.00 7.90 -8.28
C LEU A 323 -2.12 7.84 -9.31
N ARG A 324 -3.13 8.73 -9.21
CA ARG A 324 -4.23 8.83 -10.19
C ARG A 324 -3.71 9.19 -11.58
N GLN A 325 -2.74 10.10 -11.68
CA GLN A 325 -2.09 10.44 -12.94
C GLN A 325 -1.32 9.26 -13.53
N ILE A 326 -0.60 8.50 -12.71
CA ILE A 326 0.14 7.30 -13.13
C ILE A 326 -0.83 6.24 -13.69
N TYR A 327 -1.92 5.95 -12.99
CA TYR A 327 -2.93 4.99 -13.45
C TYR A 327 -3.69 5.45 -14.69
N GLY A 328 -3.93 6.75 -14.84
CA GLY A 328 -4.58 7.33 -16.04
C GLY A 328 -3.72 7.27 -17.31
N ARG A 329 -2.40 7.11 -17.17
CA ARG A 329 -1.44 6.97 -18.28
C ARG A 329 -1.17 5.50 -18.68
N ALA A 330 -1.53 4.56 -17.83
CA ALA A 330 -1.33 3.15 -18.15
C ALA A 330 -2.11 2.82 -19.44
N PRO A 331 -1.49 2.19 -20.45
CA PRO A 331 -2.17 1.83 -21.68
C PRO A 331 -3.38 0.94 -21.35
N ALA A 332 -4.50 1.20 -22.01
CA ALA A 332 -5.69 0.37 -21.88
C ALA A 332 -5.31 -1.11 -22.04
N PRO A 333 -5.92 -2.03 -21.28
CA PRO A 333 -5.58 -3.44 -21.33
C PRO A 333 -5.68 -3.90 -22.79
N SER A 334 -4.58 -4.42 -23.32
CA SER A 334 -4.61 -5.09 -24.63
C SER A 334 -5.71 -6.15 -24.56
N PRO A 335 -6.66 -6.19 -25.51
CA PRO A 335 -7.65 -7.24 -25.51
C PRO A 335 -6.90 -8.57 -25.52
N VAL A 336 -7.17 -9.38 -24.49
CA VAL A 336 -6.56 -10.71 -24.36
C VAL A 336 -6.87 -11.46 -25.65
N GLY A 337 -5.84 -11.74 -26.44
CA GLY A 337 -5.96 -12.43 -27.71
C GLY A 337 -6.74 -13.74 -27.48
N VAL A 338 -7.83 -13.88 -28.16
CA VAL A 338 -8.50 -15.16 -28.34
C VAL A 338 -7.61 -15.92 -29.31
N ASP A 339 -6.67 -16.69 -28.75
CA ASP A 339 -5.95 -17.67 -29.57
C ASP A 339 -6.98 -18.68 -30.10
N GLY A 340 -7.45 -18.38 -31.30
CA GLY A 340 -8.16 -19.32 -32.14
C GLY A 340 -7.19 -20.43 -32.54
N GLY A 341 -7.25 -21.56 -31.84
CA GLY A 341 -6.55 -22.77 -32.27
C GLY A 341 -7.07 -23.23 -33.64
N PRO A 342 -6.20 -23.73 -34.52
CA PRO A 342 -6.59 -24.24 -35.84
C PRO A 342 -7.43 -25.52 -35.69
N SER A 343 -8.38 -25.61 -36.58
CA SER A 343 -9.28 -26.71 -36.92
C SER A 343 -8.67 -28.11 -36.91
#